data_a18dd61336b6c2a6e2a66b79f9d525f2
#
_entry.id   a18dd61336b6c2a6e2a66b79f9d525f2
#
_cell.length_a   1.000
_cell.length_b   1.000
_cell.length_c   1.000
_cell.angle_alpha   90.00
_cell.angle_beta   90.00
_cell.angle_gamma   90.00
#
_symmetry.space_group_name_H-M   'P 1'
#
loop_
_entity.id
_entity.type
_entity.pdbx_description
1 polymer ?
#
loop_
_entity_poly.entity_id
_entity_poly.type
_entity_poly.pdbx_seq_one_letter_code
_entity_poly.pdbx_strand_id
1 'polypeptide(L)'
;MPSARMQPLRTLTMDEVSPPVLFDSGLPISYTSGMLRIAVIDGQGGGIGNLIVKRLREEFKETVEIIALGTNAAATTSMMKARANKGATGENAIVWNSQRVDVIVGPLSIVLPDAMLGEVTAKMASAVVSSEAKTILLPLNQEDLEIAGVNREPLPHMIEHIVSRIKEIEHV
;
A
#
# COMPACT_ATOMS: atom_id res chain seq x y z
N MET A 1 26.71 6.41 49.31
CA MET A 1 25.69 6.17 48.27
C MET A 1 25.30 7.51 47.69
N PRO A 2 25.68 7.89 46.44
CA PRO A 2 25.22 9.14 45.84
C PRO A 2 23.85 8.94 45.24
N SER A 3 22.92 9.83 45.58
CA SER A 3 21.57 9.97 45.10
C SER A 3 21.57 10.28 43.62
N ALA A 4 20.93 9.45 42.79
CA ALA A 4 20.71 9.71 41.37
C ALA A 4 19.62 10.81 41.24
N ARG A 5 20.01 12.02 40.78
CA ARG A 5 19.06 13.06 40.37
C ARG A 5 18.40 12.63 39.06
N MET A 6 17.10 12.37 39.14
CA MET A 6 16.26 12.27 37.95
C MET A 6 16.28 13.60 37.20
N GLN A 7 16.68 13.59 35.93
CA GLN A 7 16.53 14.73 35.04
C GLN A 7 15.04 14.90 34.68
N PRO A 8 14.53 16.11 34.61
CA PRO A 8 13.15 16.35 34.19
C PRO A 8 12.97 15.97 32.71
N LEU A 9 11.86 15.32 32.39
CA LEU A 9 11.43 15.04 31.02
C LEU A 9 11.38 16.35 30.22
N ARG A 10 12.11 16.37 29.11
CA ARG A 10 12.13 17.50 28.16
C ARG A 10 10.74 17.57 27.50
N THR A 11 10.00 18.60 27.83
CA THR A 11 8.77 18.94 27.12
C THR A 11 9.14 19.45 25.73
N LEU A 12 8.73 18.75 24.68
CA LEU A 12 8.88 19.23 23.30
C LEU A 12 7.98 20.45 23.12
N THR A 13 8.52 21.54 22.61
CA THR A 13 7.78 22.74 22.27
C THR A 13 7.03 22.53 20.95
N MET A 14 5.91 23.24 20.77
CA MET A 14 5.05 23.15 19.56
C MET A 14 5.81 23.46 18.25
N ASP A 15 6.97 24.08 18.31
CA ASP A 15 7.83 24.42 17.16
C ASP A 15 8.70 23.25 16.67
N GLU A 16 8.77 22.14 17.42
CA GLU A 16 9.54 20.94 17.04
C GLU A 16 8.68 19.89 16.33
N VAL A 17 7.37 20.13 16.16
CA VAL A 17 6.47 19.27 15.42
C VAL A 17 6.31 19.80 14.01
N SER A 18 6.84 19.08 13.02
CA SER A 18 6.59 19.42 11.61
C SER A 18 5.09 19.50 11.33
N PRO A 19 4.62 20.50 10.58
CA PRO A 19 3.19 20.65 10.32
C PRO A 19 2.64 19.44 9.58
N PRO A 20 1.40 19.01 9.86
CA PRO A 20 0.78 17.91 9.14
C PRO A 20 0.60 18.27 7.67
N VAL A 21 0.89 17.30 6.81
CA VAL A 21 0.73 17.46 5.38
C VAL A 21 -0.74 17.27 5.01
N LEU A 22 -1.31 18.29 4.37
CA LEU A 22 -2.68 18.25 3.87
C LEU A 22 -2.70 17.61 2.47
N PHE A 23 -3.38 16.50 2.32
CA PHE A 23 -3.77 15.98 1.01
C PHE A 23 -4.96 16.76 0.46
N ASP A 24 -5.16 16.71 -0.87
CA ASP A 24 -6.24 17.37 -1.63
C ASP A 24 -7.66 17.13 -1.08
N SER A 25 -7.83 16.17 -0.18
CA SER A 25 -9.06 15.88 0.57
C SER A 25 -9.19 16.61 1.92
N GLY A 26 -8.20 17.42 2.32
CA GLY A 26 -8.25 18.22 3.55
C GLY A 26 -8.06 17.44 4.86
N LEU A 27 -7.73 16.16 4.82
CA LEU A 27 -7.48 15.35 6.01
C LEU A 27 -5.96 15.17 6.23
N PRO A 28 -5.46 15.40 7.46
CA PRO A 28 -4.06 15.18 7.76
C PRO A 28 -3.74 13.68 7.79
N ILE A 29 -2.78 13.25 6.97
CA ILE A 29 -2.16 11.93 7.17
C ILE A 29 -1.15 12.10 8.32
N SER A 30 -1.45 11.54 9.49
CA SER A 30 -0.50 11.55 10.59
C SER A 30 0.58 10.50 10.32
N TYR A 31 1.71 10.92 9.77
CA TYR A 31 2.92 10.11 9.80
C TYR A 31 3.43 10.07 11.24
N THR A 32 3.10 9.01 11.97
CA THR A 32 3.93 8.64 13.12
C THR A 32 5.31 8.30 12.55
N SER A 33 6.35 8.85 13.11
CA SER A 33 7.77 8.79 12.69
C SER A 33 8.27 7.36 12.41
N GLY A 34 7.85 6.79 11.28
CA GLY A 34 8.10 5.41 10.89
C GLY A 34 8.23 5.29 9.37
N MET A 35 8.84 4.20 8.93
CA MET A 35 8.97 3.81 7.54
C MET A 35 7.58 3.69 6.88
N LEU A 36 7.40 4.28 5.67
CA LEU A 36 6.16 4.19 4.89
C LEU A 36 5.81 2.72 4.60
N ARG A 37 4.62 2.28 4.96
CA ARG A 37 4.15 0.90 4.77
C ARG A 37 3.23 0.81 3.58
N ILE A 38 3.64 0.03 2.57
CA ILE A 38 2.93 -0.15 1.32
C ILE A 38 2.43 -1.59 1.23
N ALA A 39 1.11 -1.79 1.23
CA ALA A 39 0.52 -3.08 0.88
C ALA A 39 0.40 -3.20 -0.63
N VAL A 40 0.94 -4.26 -1.19
CA VAL A 40 0.67 -4.66 -2.58
C VAL A 40 -0.28 -5.85 -2.55
N ILE A 41 -1.48 -5.67 -3.09
CA ILE A 41 -2.53 -6.69 -3.10
C ILE A 41 -2.67 -7.24 -4.52
N ASP A 42 -2.63 -8.56 -4.68
CA ASP A 42 -2.85 -9.24 -5.96
C ASP A 42 -3.42 -10.64 -5.73
N GLY A 43 -3.89 -11.27 -6.81
CA GLY A 43 -4.44 -12.62 -6.80
C GLY A 43 -3.95 -13.46 -7.97
N GLN A 44 -4.60 -14.59 -8.22
CA GLN A 44 -4.24 -15.56 -9.26
C GLN A 44 -2.75 -15.93 -9.21
N GLY A 45 -1.97 -15.71 -10.25
CA GLY A 45 -0.53 -15.97 -10.27
C GLY A 45 0.35 -14.88 -9.66
N GLY A 46 -0.22 -13.76 -9.23
CA GLY A 46 0.52 -12.64 -8.61
C GLY A 46 1.47 -11.92 -9.56
N GLY A 47 1.24 -11.99 -10.87
CA GLY A 47 2.17 -11.44 -11.87
C GLY A 47 2.23 -9.91 -11.84
N ILE A 48 1.09 -9.25 -11.65
CA ILE A 48 1.00 -7.79 -11.57
C ILE A 48 1.64 -7.31 -10.27
N GLY A 49 1.26 -7.91 -9.14
CA GLY A 49 1.83 -7.62 -7.84
C GLY A 49 3.34 -7.83 -7.78
N ASN A 50 3.85 -8.89 -8.44
CA ASN A 50 5.29 -9.13 -8.57
C ASN A 50 5.99 -7.96 -9.26
N LEU A 51 5.48 -7.49 -10.40
CA LEU A 51 6.06 -6.38 -11.15
C LEU A 51 6.01 -5.06 -10.34
N ILE A 52 4.90 -4.82 -9.64
CA ILE A 52 4.78 -3.66 -8.75
C ILE A 52 5.84 -3.73 -7.64
N VAL A 53 5.91 -4.84 -6.90
CA VAL A 53 6.88 -5.02 -5.81
C VAL A 53 8.30 -4.85 -6.31
N LYS A 54 8.64 -5.50 -7.45
CA LYS A 54 9.96 -5.37 -8.05
C LYS A 54 10.31 -3.91 -8.33
N ARG A 55 9.42 -3.18 -8.98
CA ARG A 55 9.68 -1.79 -9.36
C ARG A 55 9.74 -0.85 -8.13
N LEU A 56 8.87 -1.05 -7.13
CA LEU A 56 8.96 -0.33 -5.86
C LEU A 56 10.29 -0.60 -5.15
N ARG A 57 10.76 -1.85 -5.13
CA ARG A 57 12.03 -2.20 -4.50
C ARG A 57 13.24 -1.60 -5.24
N GLU A 58 13.20 -1.54 -6.55
CA GLU A 58 14.24 -0.88 -7.36
C GLU A 58 14.33 0.62 -7.05
N GLU A 59 13.20 1.28 -6.87
CA GLU A 59 13.13 2.72 -6.63
C GLU A 59 13.43 3.12 -5.19
N PHE A 60 12.68 2.53 -4.25
CA PHE A 60 12.71 2.94 -2.84
C PHE A 60 13.73 2.14 -2.01
N LYS A 61 14.30 1.07 -2.57
CA LYS A 61 15.25 0.20 -1.84
C LYS A 61 14.69 -0.22 -0.49
N GLU A 62 15.33 0.15 0.61
CA GLU A 62 14.91 -0.19 1.98
C GLU A 62 14.27 0.99 2.73
N THR A 63 13.93 2.09 2.04
CA THR A 63 13.29 3.26 2.68
C THR A 63 11.80 3.04 2.97
N VAL A 64 11.18 2.05 2.34
CA VAL A 64 9.78 1.69 2.54
C VAL A 64 9.63 0.21 2.95
N GLU A 65 8.59 -0.08 3.74
CA GLU A 65 8.20 -1.46 4.03
C GLU A 65 7.13 -1.92 3.02
N ILE A 66 7.44 -2.94 2.22
CA ILE A 66 6.51 -3.53 1.25
C ILE A 66 5.91 -4.81 1.84
N ILE A 67 4.59 -4.86 1.93
CA ILE A 67 3.83 -5.99 2.44
C ILE A 67 3.06 -6.62 1.29
N ALA A 68 3.39 -7.86 0.94
CA ALA A 68 2.71 -8.64 -0.09
C ALA A 68 1.46 -9.29 0.49
N LEU A 69 0.30 -8.93 -0.01
CA LEU A 69 -0.99 -9.48 0.40
C LEU A 69 -1.63 -10.23 -0.77
N GLY A 70 -1.50 -11.54 -0.80
CA GLY A 70 -2.10 -12.38 -1.84
C GLY A 70 -3.50 -12.87 -1.44
N THR A 71 -4.43 -12.92 -2.40
CA THR A 71 -5.69 -13.63 -2.21
C THR A 71 -5.44 -15.13 -2.03
N ASN A 72 -4.35 -15.64 -2.60
CA ASN A 72 -3.88 -17.02 -2.51
C ASN A 72 -2.36 -17.10 -2.30
N ALA A 73 -1.86 -18.29 -1.98
CA ALA A 73 -0.45 -18.51 -1.67
C ALA A 73 0.48 -18.32 -2.88
N ALA A 74 0.02 -18.59 -4.10
CA ALA A 74 0.82 -18.40 -5.32
C ALA A 74 1.12 -16.91 -5.54
N ALA A 75 0.11 -16.05 -5.41
CA ALA A 75 0.26 -14.61 -5.53
C ALA A 75 1.20 -14.06 -4.45
N THR A 76 1.01 -14.45 -3.18
CA THR A 76 1.91 -14.03 -2.10
C THR A 76 3.34 -14.45 -2.37
N THR A 77 3.56 -15.71 -2.77
CA THR A 77 4.90 -16.25 -3.07
C THR A 77 5.56 -15.52 -4.22
N SER A 78 4.81 -15.19 -5.27
CA SER A 78 5.31 -14.43 -6.42
C SER A 78 5.82 -13.05 -6.00
N MET A 79 5.04 -12.32 -5.21
CA MET A 79 5.41 -11.00 -4.70
C MET A 79 6.58 -11.05 -3.70
N MET A 80 6.65 -12.10 -2.86
CA MET A 80 7.78 -12.32 -1.96
C MET A 80 9.09 -12.57 -2.71
N LYS A 81 9.05 -13.30 -3.82
CA LYS A 81 10.22 -13.49 -4.70
C LYS A 81 10.69 -12.17 -5.31
N ALA A 82 9.81 -11.20 -5.50
CA ALA A 82 10.16 -9.84 -5.94
C ALA A 82 10.70 -8.95 -4.82
N ARG A 83 10.96 -9.52 -3.61
CA ARG A 83 11.57 -8.87 -2.46
C ARG A 83 10.64 -7.95 -1.67
N ALA A 84 9.36 -8.30 -1.52
CA ALA A 84 8.55 -7.73 -0.45
C ALA A 84 9.16 -8.08 0.93
N ASN A 85 9.03 -7.19 1.90
CA ASN A 85 9.58 -7.39 3.25
C ASN A 85 8.81 -8.46 4.03
N LYS A 86 7.50 -8.47 3.86
CA LYS A 86 6.57 -9.40 4.53
C LYS A 86 5.52 -9.88 3.56
N GLY A 87 4.96 -11.04 3.81
CA GLY A 87 3.86 -11.59 3.03
C GLY A 87 2.80 -12.24 3.91
N ALA A 88 1.55 -12.07 3.53
CA ALA A 88 0.42 -12.75 4.16
C ALA A 88 -0.64 -13.10 3.12
N THR A 89 -1.45 -14.13 3.39
CA THR A 89 -2.36 -14.73 2.39
C THR A 89 -3.78 -14.80 2.91
N GLY A 90 -4.72 -14.49 2.04
CA GLY A 90 -6.15 -14.74 2.23
C GLY A 90 -6.92 -13.59 2.85
N GLU A 91 -8.24 -13.78 2.99
CA GLU A 91 -9.19 -12.73 3.37
C GLU A 91 -8.81 -12.02 4.67
N ASN A 92 -8.55 -12.79 5.72
CA ASN A 92 -8.25 -12.19 7.01
C ASN A 92 -6.94 -11.36 6.98
N ALA A 93 -5.94 -11.81 6.22
CA ALA A 93 -4.68 -11.09 6.05
C ALA A 93 -4.90 -9.74 5.34
N ILE A 94 -5.69 -9.73 4.26
CA ILE A 94 -6.03 -8.50 3.53
C ILE A 94 -6.84 -7.56 4.41
N VAL A 95 -7.91 -8.04 5.04
CA VAL A 95 -8.78 -7.23 5.92
C VAL A 95 -7.97 -6.63 7.08
N TRP A 96 -7.14 -7.44 7.74
CA TRP A 96 -6.33 -6.99 8.85
C TRP A 96 -5.31 -5.91 8.47
N ASN A 97 -4.56 -6.15 7.38
CA ASN A 97 -3.47 -5.25 6.99
C ASN A 97 -3.96 -3.98 6.30
N SER A 98 -5.09 -4.02 5.57
CA SER A 98 -5.66 -2.83 4.93
C SER A 98 -5.89 -1.66 5.90
N GLN A 99 -6.14 -1.95 7.18
CA GLN A 99 -6.34 -0.94 8.21
C GLN A 99 -5.04 -0.51 8.92
N ARG A 100 -3.86 -0.99 8.47
CA ARG A 100 -2.58 -0.84 9.19
C ARG A 100 -1.42 -0.45 8.29
N VAL A 101 -1.71 -0.05 7.08
CA VAL A 101 -0.73 0.42 6.09
C VAL A 101 -1.03 1.85 5.69
N ASP A 102 -0.07 2.51 5.10
CA ASP A 102 -0.19 3.90 4.70
C ASP A 102 -0.65 4.03 3.24
N VAL A 103 -0.24 3.04 2.42
CA VAL A 103 -0.60 2.98 1.00
C VAL A 103 -1.04 1.56 0.63
N ILE A 104 -2.08 1.45 -0.17
CA ILE A 104 -2.52 0.21 -0.80
C ILE A 104 -2.34 0.34 -2.31
N VAL A 105 -1.72 -0.66 -2.92
CA VAL A 105 -1.49 -0.71 -4.38
C VAL A 105 -1.95 -2.06 -4.92
N GLY A 106 -2.55 -2.06 -6.10
CA GLY A 106 -2.94 -3.29 -6.80
C GLY A 106 -3.72 -3.02 -8.07
N PRO A 107 -4.15 -4.06 -8.78
CA PRO A 107 -5.08 -3.92 -9.90
C PRO A 107 -6.46 -3.48 -9.40
N LEU A 108 -7.24 -2.84 -10.25
CA LEU A 108 -8.62 -2.40 -9.92
C LEU A 108 -9.48 -3.54 -9.36
N SER A 109 -9.23 -4.76 -9.80
CA SER A 109 -9.97 -5.96 -9.36
C SER A 109 -9.96 -6.20 -7.84
N ILE A 110 -8.99 -5.66 -7.09
CA ILE A 110 -8.95 -5.85 -5.63
C ILE A 110 -10.09 -5.14 -4.88
N VAL A 111 -10.78 -4.21 -5.54
CA VAL A 111 -11.94 -3.51 -4.98
C VAL A 111 -13.26 -3.95 -5.61
N LEU A 112 -13.23 -4.99 -6.44
CA LEU A 112 -14.39 -5.55 -7.10
C LEU A 112 -14.72 -6.92 -6.47
N PRO A 113 -15.85 -7.06 -5.76
CA PRO A 113 -16.28 -8.36 -5.26
C PRO A 113 -16.38 -9.40 -6.38
N ASP A 114 -15.99 -10.63 -6.07
CA ASP A 114 -15.99 -11.79 -6.97
C ASP A 114 -15.04 -11.69 -8.18
N ALA A 115 -14.24 -10.64 -8.27
CA ALA A 115 -13.17 -10.56 -9.27
C ALA A 115 -12.12 -11.66 -9.09
N MET A 116 -11.30 -11.86 -10.12
CA MET A 116 -10.27 -12.89 -10.16
C MET A 116 -10.85 -14.31 -9.96
N LEU A 117 -11.95 -14.62 -10.65
CA LEU A 117 -12.67 -15.90 -10.55
C LEU A 117 -13.16 -16.21 -9.12
N GLY A 118 -13.58 -15.17 -8.38
CA GLY A 118 -14.11 -15.33 -7.03
C GLY A 118 -13.03 -15.29 -5.93
N GLU A 119 -11.77 -15.04 -6.25
CA GLU A 119 -10.73 -14.92 -5.21
C GLU A 119 -10.91 -13.68 -4.34
N VAL A 120 -11.44 -12.58 -4.91
CA VAL A 120 -11.69 -11.34 -4.17
C VAL A 120 -13.06 -11.41 -3.51
N THR A 121 -13.09 -11.59 -2.20
CA THR A 121 -14.35 -11.59 -1.46
C THR A 121 -14.90 -10.16 -1.27
N ALA A 122 -16.20 -10.05 -1.02
CA ALA A 122 -16.82 -8.75 -0.69
C ALA A 122 -16.18 -8.10 0.55
N LYS A 123 -15.71 -8.89 1.52
CA LYS A 123 -15.00 -8.37 2.70
C LYS A 123 -13.63 -7.79 2.35
N MET A 124 -12.87 -8.46 1.46
CA MET A 124 -11.59 -7.94 0.98
C MET A 124 -11.80 -6.60 0.29
N ALA A 125 -12.70 -6.55 -0.69
CA ALA A 125 -13.02 -5.33 -1.45
C ALA A 125 -13.46 -4.19 -0.51
N SER A 126 -14.37 -4.47 0.41
CA SER A 126 -14.84 -3.51 1.40
C SER A 126 -13.71 -3.00 2.31
N ALA A 127 -12.84 -3.88 2.79
CA ALA A 127 -11.73 -3.51 3.66
C ALA A 127 -10.72 -2.59 2.96
N VAL A 128 -10.46 -2.82 1.68
CA VAL A 128 -9.58 -1.95 0.87
C VAL A 128 -10.20 -0.58 0.67
N VAL A 129 -11.48 -0.51 0.29
CA VAL A 129 -12.17 0.76 0.00
C VAL A 129 -12.42 1.58 1.28
N SER A 130 -12.69 0.91 2.40
CA SER A 130 -12.94 1.58 3.69
C SER A 130 -11.66 1.90 4.48
N SER A 131 -10.49 1.55 3.94
CA SER A 131 -9.20 1.87 4.56
C SER A 131 -8.93 3.37 4.54
N GLU A 132 -8.27 3.88 5.58
CA GLU A 132 -7.72 5.24 5.62
C GLU A 132 -6.44 5.36 4.76
N ALA A 133 -5.86 4.24 4.34
CA ALA A 133 -4.68 4.21 3.49
C ALA A 133 -4.95 4.86 2.12
N LYS A 134 -3.94 5.51 1.57
CA LYS A 134 -4.02 5.99 0.18
C LYS A 134 -4.07 4.80 -0.77
N THR A 135 -5.19 4.58 -1.44
CA THR A 135 -5.34 3.49 -2.40
C THR A 135 -5.02 3.96 -3.82
N ILE A 136 -4.07 3.28 -4.48
CA ILE A 136 -3.63 3.57 -5.86
C ILE A 136 -3.85 2.30 -6.70
N LEU A 137 -4.77 2.37 -7.64
CA LEU A 137 -5.22 1.21 -8.42
C LEU A 137 -4.77 1.31 -9.88
N LEU A 138 -4.27 0.18 -10.41
CA LEU A 138 -4.06 0.04 -11.84
C LEU A 138 -5.38 -0.24 -12.54
N PRO A 139 -5.79 0.59 -13.51
CA PRO A 139 -7.05 0.42 -14.23
C PRO A 139 -6.93 -0.67 -15.32
N LEU A 140 -6.59 -1.89 -14.90
CA LEU A 140 -6.53 -3.02 -15.81
C LEU A 140 -7.94 -3.48 -16.11
N ASN A 141 -8.23 -3.67 -17.39
CA ASN A 141 -9.55 -4.09 -17.85
C ASN A 141 -9.94 -5.44 -17.22
N GLN A 142 -11.14 -5.47 -16.67
CA GLN A 142 -11.90 -6.69 -16.46
C GLN A 142 -12.74 -6.93 -17.70
N GLU A 143 -13.07 -8.18 -18.05
CA GLU A 143 -13.71 -8.52 -19.33
C GLU A 143 -14.95 -7.68 -19.64
N ASP A 144 -15.77 -7.37 -18.62
CA ASP A 144 -17.01 -6.63 -18.73
C ASP A 144 -17.01 -5.23 -18.05
N LEU A 145 -15.82 -4.73 -17.64
CA LEU A 145 -15.71 -3.42 -16.98
C LEU A 145 -14.80 -2.49 -17.77
N GLU A 146 -15.34 -1.37 -18.19
CA GLU A 146 -14.60 -0.30 -18.84
C GLU A 146 -14.66 0.99 -18.00
N ILE A 147 -13.52 1.65 -17.85
CA ILE A 147 -13.45 2.94 -17.17
C ILE A 147 -13.38 4.03 -18.24
N ALA A 148 -14.45 4.81 -18.38
CA ALA A 148 -14.50 5.90 -19.34
C ALA A 148 -13.42 6.95 -19.06
N GLY A 149 -12.76 7.42 -20.11
CA GLY A 149 -11.72 8.44 -19.99
C GLY A 149 -10.34 7.91 -19.61
N VAL A 150 -10.18 6.62 -19.37
CA VAL A 150 -8.87 5.99 -19.12
C VAL A 150 -8.31 5.44 -20.43
N ASN A 151 -7.16 5.94 -20.84
CA ASN A 151 -6.43 5.40 -21.98
C ASN A 151 -5.73 4.11 -21.61
N ARG A 152 -5.68 3.16 -22.55
CA ARG A 152 -4.90 1.93 -22.41
C ARG A 152 -3.43 2.26 -22.49
N GLU A 153 -2.71 2.03 -21.42
CA GLU A 153 -1.26 2.15 -21.36
C GLU A 153 -0.61 0.79 -21.12
N PRO A 154 0.63 0.59 -21.58
CA PRO A 154 1.42 -0.58 -21.21
C PRO A 154 1.60 -0.67 -19.70
N LEU A 155 1.50 -1.86 -19.13
CA LEU A 155 1.62 -2.10 -17.69
C LEU A 155 2.87 -1.46 -17.05
N PRO A 156 4.07 -1.49 -17.66
CA PRO A 156 5.23 -0.78 -17.11
C PRO A 156 5.00 0.72 -16.91
N HIS A 157 4.33 1.40 -17.85
CA HIS A 157 4.03 2.84 -17.72
C HIS A 157 3.06 3.10 -16.58
N MET A 158 2.02 2.28 -16.45
CA MET A 158 1.08 2.39 -15.33
C MET A 158 1.77 2.18 -13.97
N ILE A 159 2.76 1.29 -13.88
CA ILE A 159 3.54 1.10 -12.65
C ILE A 159 4.41 2.33 -12.34
N GLU A 160 4.97 3.00 -13.36
CA GLU A 160 5.70 4.27 -13.13
C GLU A 160 4.79 5.37 -12.55
N HIS A 161 3.52 5.43 -12.94
CA HIS A 161 2.56 6.34 -12.31
C HIS A 161 2.39 6.03 -10.80
N ILE A 162 2.34 4.74 -10.42
CA ILE A 162 2.31 4.35 -9.00
C ILE A 162 3.55 4.85 -8.27
N VAL A 163 4.74 4.60 -8.84
CA VAL A 163 6.02 5.03 -8.25
C VAL A 163 6.06 6.54 -8.06
N SER A 164 5.67 7.29 -9.10
CA SER A 164 5.63 8.75 -9.04
C SER A 164 4.69 9.25 -7.95
N ARG A 165 3.52 8.61 -7.83
CA ARG A 165 2.54 8.98 -6.81
C ARG A 165 3.00 8.67 -5.39
N ILE A 166 3.71 7.56 -5.20
CA ILE A 166 4.29 7.21 -3.88
C ILE A 166 5.42 8.16 -3.51
N LYS A 167 6.25 8.61 -4.45
CA LYS A 167 7.28 9.64 -4.21
C LYS A 167 6.66 10.95 -3.69
N GLU A 168 5.55 11.37 -4.26
CA GLU A 168 4.83 12.55 -3.78
C GLU A 168 4.35 12.36 -2.32
N ILE A 169 3.96 11.14 -1.95
CA ILE A 169 3.54 10.79 -0.59
C ILE A 169 4.73 10.75 0.37
N GLU A 170 5.89 10.23 -0.04
CA GLU A 170 7.09 10.10 0.80
C GLU A 170 7.77 11.44 1.07
N HIS A 171 7.68 12.39 0.15
CA HIS A 171 8.37 13.68 0.24
C HIS A 171 7.55 14.82 0.88
N VAL A 172 6.42 14.49 1.44
CA VAL A 172 5.53 15.48 2.04
C VAL A 172 5.63 15.46 3.58
#